data_4347502a8d6530739200b2e03a39c9bc
#
_entry.id   4347502a8d6530739200b2e03a39c9bc
#
_cell.length_a   1.000
_cell.length_b   1.000
_cell.length_c   1.000
_cell.angle_alpha   90.00
_cell.angle_beta   90.00
_cell.angle_gamma   90.00
#
_symmetry.space_group_name_H-M   'P 1'
#
loop_
_entity.id
_entity.type
_entity.pdbx_description
1 polymer ?
#
loop_
_entity_poly.entity_id
_entity_poly.type
_entity_poly.pdbx_seq_one_letter_code
_entity_poly.pdbx_strand_id
1 'polypeptide(L)'
;MSSRLALGVDVGATKIAIALIDERFGVTNRIDIPSSATDGFELWSRVATATEAIIQKAGSSLIGVGIGSAGPIFPNSGTISPVNIPVWRDFPIVDCFRETAHVDRVTLHGDAMALAHAEHKVGAGVGSRNMLGIVVSTGIGGGLILDNKLFEGETGNTSYFGHSSINFQGVECACGRIGCVEAYASGPNMVRLAKEFGWRETSNSFVDVAESARNGDSSAIEAIRLAPKL
;
A
#
# COMPACT_ATOMS: atom_id res chain seq x y z
N MET A 1 3.06 -10.52 -32.61
CA MET A 1 2.19 -11.02 -31.52
C MET A 1 1.78 -9.84 -30.70
N SER A 2 0.47 -9.62 -30.51
CA SER A 2 -0.01 -8.54 -29.62
C SER A 2 0.49 -8.84 -28.22
N SER A 3 1.19 -7.89 -27.59
CA SER A 3 1.63 -8.02 -26.19
C SER A 3 0.38 -8.06 -25.30
N ARG A 4 0.33 -9.03 -24.37
CA ARG A 4 -0.74 -9.10 -23.38
C ARG A 4 -0.46 -8.04 -22.31
N LEU A 5 -1.38 -7.12 -22.14
CA LEU A 5 -1.26 -6.01 -21.19
C LEU A 5 -2.30 -6.15 -20.07
N ALA A 6 -1.91 -5.81 -18.87
CA ALA A 6 -2.81 -5.62 -17.73
C ALA A 6 -2.77 -4.16 -17.27
N LEU A 7 -3.82 -3.69 -16.61
CA LEU A 7 -3.81 -2.41 -15.91
C LEU A 7 -3.43 -2.64 -14.45
N GLY A 8 -2.41 -1.96 -13.97
CA GLY A 8 -2.05 -1.88 -12.55
C GLY A 8 -2.59 -0.59 -11.96
N VAL A 9 -3.21 -0.69 -10.79
CA VAL A 9 -3.79 0.45 -10.06
C VAL A 9 -3.27 0.44 -8.63
N ASP A 10 -2.74 1.58 -8.19
CA ASP A 10 -2.30 1.81 -6.81
C ASP A 10 -3.11 2.96 -6.20
N VAL A 11 -3.98 2.64 -5.24
CA VAL A 11 -4.84 3.60 -4.54
C VAL A 11 -4.17 4.02 -3.24
N GLY A 12 -3.39 5.10 -3.34
CA GLY A 12 -2.67 5.67 -2.19
C GLY A 12 -3.36 6.89 -1.59
N ALA A 13 -2.84 7.33 -0.44
CA ALA A 13 -3.39 8.44 0.34
C ALA A 13 -3.37 9.78 -0.40
N THR A 14 -2.36 10.04 -1.22
CA THR A 14 -2.14 11.34 -1.89
C THR A 14 -2.42 11.28 -3.39
N LYS A 15 -2.35 10.10 -3.96
CA LYS A 15 -2.55 9.88 -5.40
C LYS A 15 -3.04 8.47 -5.69
N ILE A 16 -3.72 8.34 -6.82
CA ILE A 16 -4.05 7.07 -7.45
C ILE A 16 -3.16 6.96 -8.69
N ALA A 17 -2.32 5.93 -8.73
CA ALA A 17 -1.47 5.67 -9.88
C ALA A 17 -2.06 4.55 -10.73
N ILE A 18 -2.12 4.75 -12.04
CA ILE A 18 -2.50 3.73 -13.03
C ILE A 18 -1.42 3.60 -14.08
N ALA A 19 -1.16 2.35 -14.50
CA ALA A 19 -0.15 2.06 -15.52
C ALA A 19 -0.46 0.78 -16.27
N LEU A 20 0.07 0.63 -17.48
CA LEU A 20 0.09 -0.63 -18.19
C LEU A 20 1.25 -1.49 -17.73
N ILE A 21 0.99 -2.78 -17.56
CA ILE A 21 1.96 -3.80 -17.16
C ILE A 21 2.01 -4.86 -18.26
N ASP A 22 3.19 -5.12 -18.78
CA ASP A 22 3.42 -6.16 -19.79
C ASP A 22 3.71 -7.54 -19.17
N GLU A 23 3.86 -8.57 -20.00
CA GLU A 23 4.16 -9.94 -19.59
C GLU A 23 5.52 -10.12 -18.89
N ARG A 24 6.41 -9.13 -18.99
CA ARG A 24 7.72 -9.09 -18.32
C ARG A 24 7.69 -8.19 -17.09
N PHE A 25 6.48 -7.77 -16.67
CA PHE A 25 6.25 -6.82 -15.58
C PHE A 25 6.84 -5.42 -15.83
N GLY A 26 7.11 -5.09 -17.09
CA GLY A 26 7.49 -3.74 -17.50
C GLY A 26 6.31 -2.78 -17.30
N VAL A 27 6.58 -1.62 -16.67
CA VAL A 27 5.58 -0.59 -16.38
C VAL A 27 5.67 0.51 -17.44
N THR A 28 4.57 0.80 -18.12
CA THR A 28 4.50 1.85 -19.15
C THR A 28 3.24 2.70 -19.00
N ASN A 29 3.23 3.86 -19.65
CA ASN A 29 2.05 4.76 -19.72
C ASN A 29 1.47 5.10 -18.33
N ARG A 30 2.30 5.35 -17.34
CA ARG A 30 1.85 5.69 -15.99
C ARG A 30 1.20 7.08 -15.95
N ILE A 31 0.06 7.17 -15.25
CA ILE A 31 -0.62 8.42 -14.91
C ILE A 31 -0.85 8.43 -13.40
N ASP A 32 -0.50 9.54 -12.75
CA ASP A 32 -0.75 9.79 -11.33
C ASP A 32 -1.89 10.82 -11.21
N ILE A 33 -2.94 10.48 -10.46
CA ILE A 33 -4.14 11.28 -10.26
C ILE A 33 -4.18 11.67 -8.77
N PRO A 34 -4.26 12.97 -8.40
CA PRO A 34 -4.43 13.36 -7.01
C PRO A 34 -5.67 12.69 -6.39
N SER A 35 -5.53 12.07 -5.22
CA SER A 35 -6.63 11.41 -4.51
C SER A 35 -7.53 12.38 -3.73
N SER A 36 -7.10 13.65 -3.58
CA SER A 36 -7.91 14.68 -2.94
C SER A 36 -9.15 15.01 -3.78
N ALA A 37 -10.32 14.93 -3.13
CA ALA A 37 -11.60 15.29 -3.74
C ALA A 37 -12.62 15.61 -2.64
N THR A 38 -13.63 16.36 -2.99
CA THR A 38 -14.79 16.66 -2.13
C THR A 38 -15.98 15.73 -2.42
N ASP A 39 -15.93 15.02 -3.54
CA ASP A 39 -16.96 14.10 -4.00
C ASP A 39 -16.35 12.83 -4.58
N GLY A 40 -16.93 11.67 -4.26
CA GLY A 40 -16.42 10.36 -4.67
C GLY A 40 -16.64 10.06 -6.16
N PHE A 41 -17.71 10.58 -6.75
CA PHE A 41 -17.99 10.42 -8.19
C PHE A 41 -17.08 11.32 -9.03
N GLU A 42 -16.76 12.52 -8.54
CA GLU A 42 -15.80 13.42 -9.19
C GLU A 42 -14.41 12.76 -9.21
N LEU A 43 -13.98 12.20 -8.09
CA LEU A 43 -12.72 11.46 -8.04
C LEU A 43 -12.71 10.27 -9.01
N TRP A 44 -13.80 9.48 -9.02
CA TRP A 44 -13.91 8.37 -9.94
C TRP A 44 -13.89 8.81 -11.40
N SER A 45 -14.58 9.89 -11.75
CA SER A 45 -14.58 10.44 -13.12
C SER A 45 -13.17 10.75 -13.63
N ARG A 46 -12.31 11.32 -12.76
CA ARG A 46 -10.90 11.56 -13.11
C ARG A 46 -10.12 10.25 -13.33
N VAL A 47 -10.36 9.26 -12.50
CA VAL A 47 -9.73 7.93 -12.61
C VAL A 47 -10.22 7.22 -13.88
N ALA A 48 -11.52 7.25 -14.17
CA ALA A 48 -12.10 6.63 -15.36
C ALA A 48 -11.54 7.27 -16.64
N THR A 49 -11.53 8.60 -16.73
CA THR A 49 -10.96 9.33 -17.89
C THR A 49 -9.49 8.96 -18.12
N ALA A 50 -8.69 8.88 -17.06
CA ALA A 50 -7.29 8.48 -17.17
C ALA A 50 -7.14 7.01 -17.57
N THR A 51 -8.02 6.14 -17.10
CA THR A 51 -8.07 4.71 -17.46
C THR A 51 -8.38 4.54 -18.94
N GLU A 52 -9.40 5.21 -19.44
CA GLU A 52 -9.77 5.20 -20.87
C GLU A 52 -8.62 5.70 -21.76
N ALA A 53 -7.97 6.80 -21.36
CA ALA A 53 -6.83 7.35 -22.08
C ALA A 53 -5.65 6.36 -22.16
N ILE A 54 -5.39 5.60 -21.11
CA ILE A 54 -4.35 4.55 -21.08
C ILE A 54 -4.75 3.39 -22.00
N ILE A 55 -6.00 2.94 -21.94
CA ILE A 55 -6.50 1.83 -22.76
C ILE A 55 -6.43 2.19 -24.26
N GLN A 56 -6.80 3.39 -24.65
CA GLN A 56 -6.67 3.86 -26.02
C GLN A 56 -5.21 3.82 -26.52
N LYS A 57 -4.25 4.20 -25.65
CA LYS A 57 -2.82 4.11 -25.99
C LYS A 57 -2.30 2.68 -26.08
N ALA A 58 -2.90 1.74 -25.35
CA ALA A 58 -2.53 0.34 -25.39
C ALA A 58 -2.77 -0.30 -26.77
N GLY A 59 -3.76 0.19 -27.54
CA GLY A 59 -4.10 -0.31 -28.87
C GLY A 59 -4.52 -1.79 -28.91
N SER A 60 -4.73 -2.40 -27.76
CA SER A 60 -5.13 -3.79 -27.57
C SER A 60 -6.02 -3.95 -26.35
N SER A 61 -6.83 -5.01 -26.31
CA SER A 61 -7.62 -5.35 -25.14
C SER A 61 -6.72 -5.76 -23.96
N LEU A 62 -7.07 -5.31 -22.75
CA LEU A 62 -6.42 -5.73 -21.51
C LEU A 62 -6.79 -7.16 -21.14
N ILE A 63 -5.88 -7.86 -20.47
CA ILE A 63 -6.15 -9.20 -19.90
C ILE A 63 -6.79 -9.13 -18.51
N GLY A 64 -6.82 -7.96 -17.88
CA GLY A 64 -7.39 -7.73 -16.57
C GLY A 64 -6.85 -6.47 -15.90
N VAL A 65 -7.38 -6.21 -14.68
CA VAL A 65 -6.97 -5.11 -13.81
C VAL A 65 -6.54 -5.68 -12.46
N GLY A 66 -5.39 -5.23 -11.96
CA GLY A 66 -4.92 -5.50 -10.60
C GLY A 66 -4.93 -4.22 -9.77
N ILE A 67 -5.62 -4.22 -8.64
CA ILE A 67 -5.79 -3.07 -7.75
C ILE A 67 -5.09 -3.36 -6.42
N GLY A 68 -4.11 -2.51 -6.07
CA GLY A 68 -3.58 -2.38 -4.72
C GLY A 68 -4.21 -1.15 -4.05
N SER A 69 -4.75 -1.28 -2.86
CA SER A 69 -5.39 -0.15 -2.17
C SER A 69 -5.01 -0.08 -0.70
N ALA A 70 -4.79 1.14 -0.22
CA ALA A 70 -4.85 1.40 1.22
C ALA A 70 -6.20 0.93 1.79
N GLY A 71 -6.18 0.42 3.02
CA GLY A 71 -7.35 -0.17 3.65
C GLY A 71 -8.29 0.80 4.37
N PRO A 72 -9.42 0.29 4.83
CA PRO A 72 -9.94 -1.09 4.67
C PRO A 72 -10.35 -1.47 3.25
N ILE A 73 -10.12 -2.73 2.92
CA ILE A 73 -10.58 -3.33 1.66
C ILE A 73 -11.52 -4.49 1.94
N PHE A 74 -12.44 -4.75 1.04
CA PHE A 74 -13.42 -5.83 1.13
C PHE A 74 -13.44 -6.63 -0.19
N PRO A 75 -12.47 -7.56 -0.40
CA PRO A 75 -12.32 -8.28 -1.66
C PRO A 75 -13.56 -9.04 -2.09
N ASN A 76 -14.32 -9.61 -1.14
CA ASN A 76 -15.54 -10.39 -1.42
C ASN A 76 -16.68 -9.54 -2.02
N SER A 77 -16.80 -8.28 -1.62
CA SER A 77 -17.76 -7.33 -2.20
C SER A 77 -17.16 -6.46 -3.30
N GLY A 78 -15.84 -6.48 -3.49
CA GLY A 78 -15.15 -5.63 -4.45
C GLY A 78 -15.11 -4.17 -4.06
N THR A 79 -15.27 -3.84 -2.76
CA THR A 79 -15.36 -2.46 -2.27
C THR A 79 -14.14 -2.05 -1.45
N ILE A 80 -13.91 -0.74 -1.36
CA ILE A 80 -12.87 -0.12 -0.53
C ILE A 80 -13.43 1.03 0.30
N SER A 81 -12.84 1.24 1.48
CA SER A 81 -13.12 2.40 2.35
C SER A 81 -11.82 3.01 2.88
N PRO A 82 -10.90 3.49 2.00
CA PRO A 82 -9.59 3.97 2.42
C PRO A 82 -9.71 5.10 3.44
N VAL A 83 -9.00 4.98 4.58
CA VAL A 83 -9.06 5.97 5.65
C VAL A 83 -8.68 7.37 5.14
N ASN A 84 -7.70 7.43 4.24
CA ASN A 84 -7.16 8.66 3.70
C ASN A 84 -7.93 9.22 2.50
N ILE A 85 -8.98 8.54 2.03
CA ILE A 85 -9.89 8.99 0.96
C ILE A 85 -11.33 8.93 1.51
N PRO A 86 -11.74 9.87 2.37
CA PRO A 86 -13.02 9.77 3.08
C PRO A 86 -14.25 9.84 2.18
N VAL A 87 -14.11 10.33 0.96
CA VAL A 87 -15.19 10.36 -0.04
C VAL A 87 -15.49 8.98 -0.64
N TRP A 88 -14.60 8.00 -0.45
CA TRP A 88 -14.81 6.62 -0.84
C TRP A 88 -15.10 5.76 0.39
N ARG A 89 -16.39 5.57 0.67
CA ARG A 89 -16.89 4.63 1.67
C ARG A 89 -17.72 3.57 0.96
N ASP A 90 -17.37 2.29 1.18
CA ASP A 90 -17.94 1.13 0.50
C ASP A 90 -17.96 1.30 -1.03
N PHE A 91 -16.92 1.98 -1.55
CA PHE A 91 -16.83 2.34 -2.94
C PHE A 91 -16.60 1.10 -3.80
N PRO A 92 -17.45 0.82 -4.82
CA PRO A 92 -17.44 -0.42 -5.60
C PRO A 92 -16.34 -0.42 -6.68
N ILE A 93 -15.08 -0.30 -6.27
CA ILE A 93 -13.94 -0.06 -7.16
C ILE A 93 -13.75 -1.18 -8.20
N VAL A 94 -14.03 -2.44 -7.81
CA VAL A 94 -13.90 -3.59 -8.71
C VAL A 94 -14.88 -3.50 -9.87
N ASP A 95 -16.15 -3.17 -9.59
CA ASP A 95 -17.17 -3.02 -10.63
C ASP A 95 -16.88 -1.80 -11.51
N CYS A 96 -16.49 -0.69 -10.89
CA CYS A 96 -16.10 0.51 -11.62
C CYS A 96 -14.97 0.24 -12.64
N PHE A 97 -13.91 -0.47 -12.25
CA PHE A 97 -12.83 -0.82 -13.18
C PHE A 97 -13.25 -1.90 -14.18
N ARG A 98 -14.11 -2.85 -13.80
CA ARG A 98 -14.65 -3.86 -14.73
C ARG A 98 -15.40 -3.22 -15.88
N GLU A 99 -16.26 -2.25 -15.55
CA GLU A 99 -17.04 -1.50 -16.54
C GLU A 99 -16.15 -0.61 -17.40
N THR A 100 -15.29 0.22 -16.79
CA THR A 100 -14.46 1.18 -17.52
C THR A 100 -13.40 0.51 -18.40
N ALA A 101 -12.79 -0.57 -17.91
CA ALA A 101 -11.75 -1.27 -18.65
C ALA A 101 -12.28 -2.36 -19.58
N HIS A 102 -13.58 -2.64 -19.57
CA HIS A 102 -14.24 -3.71 -20.35
C HIS A 102 -13.56 -5.07 -20.18
N VAL A 103 -13.28 -5.45 -18.92
CA VAL A 103 -12.63 -6.71 -18.55
C VAL A 103 -13.41 -7.44 -17.48
N ASP A 104 -13.44 -8.78 -17.54
CA ASP A 104 -14.06 -9.59 -16.49
C ASP A 104 -13.15 -9.76 -15.29
N ARG A 105 -11.83 -9.83 -15.52
CA ARG A 105 -10.85 -10.10 -14.48
C ARG A 105 -10.37 -8.83 -13.81
N VAL A 106 -10.86 -8.57 -12.61
CA VAL A 106 -10.38 -7.50 -11.72
C VAL A 106 -10.05 -8.12 -10.37
N THR A 107 -8.85 -7.85 -9.86
CA THR A 107 -8.40 -8.33 -8.53
C THR A 107 -8.14 -7.15 -7.62
N LEU A 108 -8.48 -7.30 -6.32
CA LEU A 108 -8.31 -6.26 -5.29
C LEU A 108 -7.54 -6.84 -4.12
N HIS A 109 -6.42 -6.18 -3.77
CA HIS A 109 -5.60 -6.53 -2.61
C HIS A 109 -5.23 -5.26 -1.81
N GLY A 110 -4.81 -5.43 -0.55
CA GLY A 110 -4.13 -4.36 0.17
C GLY A 110 -2.82 -3.95 -0.54
N ASP A 111 -2.48 -2.68 -0.51
CA ASP A 111 -1.28 -2.12 -1.15
C ASP A 111 0.01 -2.84 -0.74
N ALA A 112 0.23 -3.03 0.57
CA ALA A 112 1.38 -3.74 1.10
C ALA A 112 1.40 -5.24 0.70
N MET A 113 0.22 -5.87 0.58
CA MET A 113 0.09 -7.25 0.11
C MET A 113 0.43 -7.34 -1.39
N ALA A 114 -0.06 -6.40 -2.20
CA ALA A 114 0.26 -6.33 -3.62
C ALA A 114 1.76 -6.12 -3.85
N LEU A 115 2.40 -5.25 -3.04
CA LEU A 115 3.84 -5.03 -3.09
C LEU A 115 4.62 -6.31 -2.74
N ALA A 116 4.26 -7.00 -1.65
CA ALA A 116 4.91 -8.26 -1.26
C ALA A 116 4.76 -9.33 -2.36
N HIS A 117 3.59 -9.37 -3.04
CA HIS A 117 3.38 -10.28 -4.16
C HIS A 117 4.28 -9.92 -5.35
N ALA A 118 4.43 -8.64 -5.67
CA ALA A 118 5.34 -8.17 -6.71
C ALA A 118 6.81 -8.52 -6.41
N GLU A 119 7.25 -8.29 -5.16
CA GLU A 119 8.59 -8.67 -4.70
C GLU A 119 8.84 -10.18 -4.84
N HIS A 120 7.84 -11.01 -4.56
CA HIS A 120 7.94 -12.45 -4.75
C HIS A 120 8.04 -12.84 -6.24
N LYS A 121 7.37 -12.11 -7.14
CA LYS A 121 7.34 -12.44 -8.57
C LYS A 121 8.56 -11.93 -9.34
N VAL A 122 9.01 -10.71 -9.03
CA VAL A 122 10.01 -9.99 -9.84
C VAL A 122 11.07 -9.24 -9.03
N GLY A 123 11.00 -9.28 -7.70
CA GLY A 123 11.91 -8.57 -6.80
C GLY A 123 12.77 -9.48 -5.95
N ALA A 124 13.05 -9.05 -4.72
CA ALA A 124 13.95 -9.73 -3.78
C ALA A 124 13.46 -11.13 -3.34
N GLY A 125 12.16 -11.41 -3.50
CA GLY A 125 11.54 -12.69 -3.14
C GLY A 125 11.54 -13.76 -4.21
N VAL A 126 12.12 -13.50 -5.39
CA VAL A 126 12.15 -14.47 -6.49
C VAL A 126 12.83 -15.77 -6.06
N GLY A 127 12.15 -16.90 -6.29
CA GLY A 127 12.62 -18.23 -5.89
C GLY A 127 12.31 -18.64 -4.45
N SER A 128 11.76 -17.76 -3.62
CA SER A 128 11.34 -18.10 -2.26
C SER A 128 10.02 -18.87 -2.29
N ARG A 129 9.97 -20.05 -1.68
CA ARG A 129 8.72 -20.80 -1.51
C ARG A 129 7.79 -20.15 -0.50
N ASN A 130 8.37 -19.64 0.59
CA ASN A 130 7.67 -18.91 1.65
C ASN A 130 8.38 -17.58 1.90
N MET A 131 7.63 -16.49 2.01
CA MET A 131 8.17 -15.14 2.19
C MET A 131 7.19 -14.30 2.99
N LEU A 132 7.71 -13.50 3.90
CA LEU A 132 7.01 -12.37 4.48
C LEU A 132 7.62 -11.09 3.90
N GLY A 133 6.84 -10.35 3.09
CA GLY A 133 7.18 -9.01 2.67
C GLY A 133 6.60 -7.99 3.64
N ILE A 134 7.42 -7.03 4.11
CA ILE A 134 6.99 -6.00 5.05
C ILE A 134 7.24 -4.62 4.46
N VAL A 135 6.25 -3.76 4.59
CA VAL A 135 6.35 -2.32 4.27
C VAL A 135 6.33 -1.54 5.57
N VAL A 136 7.37 -0.74 5.79
CA VAL A 136 7.45 0.22 6.90
C VAL A 136 7.49 1.63 6.31
N SER A 137 6.40 2.38 6.53
CA SER A 137 6.22 3.72 5.98
C SER A 137 5.39 4.57 6.96
N THR A 138 4.34 5.24 6.51
CA THR A 138 3.36 5.92 7.38
C THR A 138 2.68 4.93 8.33
N GLY A 139 2.44 3.71 7.87
CA GLY A 139 2.03 2.56 8.67
C GLY A 139 2.97 1.39 8.48
N ILE A 140 2.58 0.23 9.03
CA ILE A 140 3.26 -1.05 8.84
C ILE A 140 2.27 -2.07 8.29
N GLY A 141 2.56 -2.57 7.11
CA GLY A 141 1.80 -3.62 6.45
C GLY A 141 2.71 -4.66 5.81
N GLY A 142 2.12 -5.61 5.10
CA GLY A 142 2.93 -6.61 4.38
C GLY A 142 2.06 -7.62 3.65
N GLY A 143 2.70 -8.65 3.13
CA GLY A 143 2.04 -9.80 2.52
C GLY A 143 2.78 -11.09 2.81
N LEU A 144 2.04 -12.15 2.97
CA LEU A 144 2.55 -13.48 3.25
C LEU A 144 2.41 -14.35 2.01
N ILE A 145 3.53 -14.93 1.60
CA ILE A 145 3.57 -15.96 0.55
C ILE A 145 3.78 -17.30 1.24
N LEU A 146 2.91 -18.26 0.97
CA LEU A 146 3.03 -19.64 1.43
C LEU A 146 2.94 -20.57 0.22
N ASP A 147 3.87 -21.49 0.10
CA ASP A 147 3.92 -22.46 -1.02
C ASP A 147 3.80 -21.80 -2.40
N ASN A 148 4.56 -20.71 -2.60
CA ASN A 148 4.56 -19.86 -3.82
C ASN A 148 3.23 -19.14 -4.12
N LYS A 149 2.29 -19.08 -3.17
CA LYS A 149 0.99 -18.42 -3.32
C LYS A 149 0.83 -17.30 -2.31
N LEU A 150 0.25 -16.20 -2.76
CA LEU A 150 -0.17 -15.14 -1.86
C LEU A 150 -1.23 -15.68 -0.90
N PHE A 151 -1.01 -15.50 0.40
CA PHE A 151 -1.93 -15.92 1.44
C PHE A 151 -2.81 -14.74 1.85
N GLU A 152 -4.03 -14.73 1.36
CA GLU A 152 -5.00 -13.65 1.58
C GLU A 152 -5.79 -13.82 2.89
N GLY A 153 -5.87 -15.06 3.41
CA GLY A 153 -6.77 -15.43 4.48
C GLY A 153 -8.23 -15.38 4.03
N GLU A 154 -9.12 -15.63 4.96
CA GLU A 154 -10.57 -15.72 4.67
C GLU A 154 -11.18 -14.33 4.35
N THR A 155 -10.64 -13.28 4.94
CA THR A 155 -11.20 -11.92 4.83
C THR A 155 -10.37 -10.98 3.95
N GLY A 156 -9.26 -11.44 3.37
CA GLY A 156 -8.31 -10.60 2.61
C GLY A 156 -7.45 -9.67 3.48
N ASN A 157 -7.43 -9.87 4.80
CA ASN A 157 -6.81 -8.94 5.75
C ASN A 157 -5.54 -9.50 6.43
N THR A 158 -4.86 -10.46 5.84
CA THR A 158 -3.62 -11.02 6.39
C THR A 158 -2.43 -10.07 6.36
N SER A 159 -2.55 -8.92 5.70
CA SER A 159 -1.47 -7.94 5.50
C SER A 159 -1.26 -6.96 6.67
N TYR A 160 -2.13 -6.97 7.67
CA TYR A 160 -2.09 -6.00 8.78
C TYR A 160 -1.13 -6.39 9.91
N PHE A 161 0.09 -6.82 9.59
CA PHE A 161 1.10 -7.22 10.57
C PHE A 161 1.45 -6.11 11.57
N GLY A 162 1.42 -4.85 11.14
CA GLY A 162 1.64 -3.70 12.00
C GLY A 162 0.67 -3.60 13.18
N HIS A 163 -0.50 -4.22 13.08
CA HIS A 163 -1.49 -4.24 14.15
C HIS A 163 -1.42 -5.50 15.04
N SER A 164 -0.35 -6.29 14.92
CA SER A 164 -0.03 -7.32 15.90
C SER A 164 0.44 -6.67 17.19
N SER A 165 -0.20 -6.97 18.33
CA SER A 165 0.20 -6.46 19.64
C SER A 165 1.43 -7.22 20.14
N ILE A 166 2.49 -6.48 20.43
CA ILE A 166 3.76 -6.99 21.01
C ILE A 166 3.94 -6.58 22.46
N ASN A 167 3.15 -5.62 22.94
CA ASN A 167 3.19 -5.14 24.31
C ASN A 167 1.77 -4.80 24.80
N PHE A 168 1.15 -5.71 25.54
CA PHE A 168 -0.22 -5.54 26.03
C PHE A 168 -0.42 -4.42 27.07
N GLN A 169 0.66 -3.87 27.61
CA GLN A 169 0.69 -2.74 28.54
C GLN A 169 1.30 -1.49 27.90
N GLY A 170 1.49 -1.50 26.60
CA GLY A 170 2.19 -0.47 25.86
C GLY A 170 1.31 0.70 25.41
N VAL A 171 1.75 1.40 24.38
CA VAL A 171 1.05 2.59 23.86
C VAL A 171 -0.19 2.20 23.06
N GLU A 172 -1.18 3.09 23.08
CA GLU A 172 -2.37 2.96 22.26
C GLU A 172 -2.03 3.16 20.78
N CYS A 173 -2.57 2.30 19.94
CA CYS A 173 -2.46 2.40 18.49
C CYS A 173 -3.67 3.13 17.92
N ALA A 174 -3.49 3.85 16.80
CA ALA A 174 -4.57 4.50 16.08
C ALA A 174 -5.72 3.56 15.66
N CYS A 175 -5.49 2.24 15.62
CA CYS A 175 -6.53 1.24 15.39
C CYS A 175 -7.40 0.92 16.64
N GLY A 176 -7.17 1.56 17.78
CA GLY A 176 -7.85 1.34 19.06
C GLY A 176 -7.32 0.16 19.89
N ARG A 177 -6.27 -0.52 19.45
CA ARG A 177 -5.59 -1.60 20.22
C ARG A 177 -4.39 -1.06 20.96
N ILE A 178 -3.90 -1.80 21.96
CA ILE A 178 -2.70 -1.47 22.73
C ILE A 178 -1.51 -2.29 22.24
N GLY A 179 -0.37 -1.63 22.07
CA GLY A 179 0.91 -2.27 21.85
C GLY A 179 1.16 -2.82 20.46
N CYS A 180 0.48 -2.31 19.44
CA CYS A 180 0.75 -2.70 18.06
C CYS A 180 2.17 -2.36 17.62
N VAL A 181 2.79 -3.20 16.80
CA VAL A 181 4.12 -2.93 16.19
C VAL A 181 4.16 -1.55 15.52
N GLU A 182 3.11 -1.18 14.80
CA GLU A 182 2.99 0.10 14.12
C GLU A 182 3.08 1.29 15.06
N ALA A 183 2.51 1.18 16.27
CA ALA A 183 2.54 2.25 17.27
C ALA A 183 3.96 2.57 17.78
N TYR A 184 4.92 1.69 17.53
CA TYR A 184 6.33 1.88 17.89
C TYR A 184 7.21 2.14 16.66
N ALA A 185 7.06 1.36 15.61
CA ALA A 185 8.03 1.24 14.53
C ALA A 185 7.61 1.83 13.19
N SER A 186 6.43 2.46 13.07
CA SER A 186 6.11 3.24 11.87
C SER A 186 6.90 4.53 11.79
N GLY A 187 7.09 5.08 10.60
CA GLY A 187 7.86 6.32 10.40
C GLY A 187 7.44 7.46 11.33
N PRO A 188 6.15 7.84 11.39
CA PRO A 188 5.67 8.88 12.31
C PRO A 188 5.94 8.58 13.79
N ASN A 189 5.79 7.32 14.19
CA ASN A 189 6.03 6.92 15.59
C ASN A 189 7.52 6.93 15.94
N MET A 190 8.40 6.55 15.01
CA MET A 190 9.84 6.69 15.21
C MET A 190 10.28 8.17 15.27
N VAL A 191 9.64 9.06 14.52
CA VAL A 191 9.87 10.53 14.66
C VAL A 191 9.43 11.01 16.04
N ARG A 192 8.24 10.60 16.50
CA ARG A 192 7.76 10.93 17.85
C ARG A 192 8.75 10.46 18.91
N LEU A 193 9.19 9.22 18.83
CA LEU A 193 10.14 8.64 19.77
C LEU A 193 11.49 9.39 19.76
N ALA A 194 12.01 9.76 18.59
CA ALA A 194 13.22 10.55 18.47
C ALA A 194 13.09 11.92 19.18
N LYS A 195 11.94 12.58 19.02
CA LYS A 195 11.65 13.84 19.71
C LYS A 195 11.56 13.67 21.23
N GLU A 196 10.97 12.58 21.72
CA GLU A 196 10.94 12.24 23.15
C GLU A 196 12.34 12.03 23.73
N PHE A 197 13.28 11.49 22.95
CA PHE A 197 14.69 11.37 23.34
C PHE A 197 15.52 12.65 23.18
N GLY A 198 14.92 13.73 22.67
CA GLY A 198 15.57 15.02 22.57
C GLY A 198 16.04 15.41 21.16
N TRP A 199 15.66 14.69 20.11
CA TRP A 199 15.88 15.12 18.73
C TRP A 199 15.14 16.42 18.47
N ARG A 200 15.85 17.47 18.03
CA ARG A 200 15.34 18.85 18.02
C ARG A 200 15.02 19.40 16.63
N GLU A 201 15.13 18.60 15.59
CA GLU A 201 14.78 19.05 14.25
C GLU A 201 13.28 19.36 14.13
N THR A 202 12.94 20.36 13.33
CA THR A 202 11.54 20.77 13.08
C THR A 202 10.79 19.82 12.16
N SER A 203 11.51 18.95 11.47
CA SER A 203 10.94 17.95 10.55
C SER A 203 10.04 16.95 11.27
N ASN A 204 9.07 16.43 10.49
CA ASN A 204 8.24 15.30 10.86
C ASN A 204 8.48 14.09 9.95
N SER A 205 9.62 14.06 9.25
CA SER A 205 10.01 12.97 8.35
C SER A 205 10.96 12.00 9.03
N PHE A 206 10.67 10.71 8.92
CA PHE A 206 11.61 9.68 9.38
C PHE A 206 12.91 9.66 8.55
N VAL A 207 12.88 10.16 7.32
CA VAL A 207 14.10 10.31 6.50
C VAL A 207 15.12 11.20 7.21
N ASP A 208 14.67 12.31 7.80
CA ASP A 208 15.55 13.25 8.51
C ASP A 208 16.04 12.66 9.84
N VAL A 209 15.21 11.87 10.53
CA VAL A 209 15.67 11.11 11.72
C VAL A 209 16.76 10.12 11.31
N ALA A 210 16.58 9.40 10.22
CA ALA A 210 17.57 8.44 9.75
C ALA A 210 18.88 9.12 9.30
N GLU A 211 18.78 10.31 8.69
CA GLU A 211 19.95 11.12 8.32
C GLU A 211 20.68 11.66 9.55
N SER A 212 19.95 12.21 10.51
CA SER A 212 20.52 12.66 11.79
C SER A 212 21.24 11.52 12.52
N ALA A 213 20.65 10.33 12.51
CA ALA A 213 21.29 9.15 13.12
C ALA A 213 22.59 8.75 12.38
N ARG A 214 22.63 8.80 11.04
CA ARG A 214 23.86 8.57 10.26
C ARG A 214 24.94 9.61 10.57
N ASN A 215 24.54 10.83 10.91
CA ASN A 215 25.41 11.92 11.27
C ASN A 215 25.79 11.92 12.79
N GLY A 216 25.38 10.89 13.54
CA GLY A 216 25.80 10.67 14.92
C GLY A 216 24.89 11.30 15.99
N ASP A 217 23.69 11.79 15.64
CA ASP A 217 22.72 12.26 16.64
C ASP A 217 22.27 11.12 17.55
N SER A 218 22.56 11.23 18.84
CA SER A 218 22.31 10.18 19.81
C SER A 218 20.82 9.90 20.03
N SER A 219 19.98 10.91 19.96
CA SER A 219 18.52 10.79 20.15
C SER A 219 17.87 10.05 18.98
N ALA A 220 18.31 10.37 17.75
CA ALA A 220 17.86 9.69 16.55
C ALA A 220 18.34 8.22 16.51
N ILE A 221 19.60 7.97 16.90
CA ILE A 221 20.16 6.61 17.01
C ILE A 221 19.35 5.78 18.01
N GLU A 222 19.06 6.32 19.19
CA GLU A 222 18.34 5.61 20.24
C GLU A 222 16.90 5.30 19.83
N ALA A 223 16.21 6.22 19.15
CA ALA A 223 14.87 5.98 18.61
C ALA A 223 14.84 4.81 17.64
N ILE A 224 15.77 4.77 16.68
CA ILE A 224 15.86 3.68 15.69
C ILE A 224 16.24 2.35 16.36
N ARG A 225 17.09 2.40 17.39
CA ARG A 225 17.56 1.21 18.11
C ARG A 225 16.49 0.58 18.99
N LEU A 226 15.61 1.40 19.57
CA LEU A 226 14.57 0.93 20.49
C LEU A 226 13.29 0.50 19.78
N ALA A 227 12.91 1.14 18.68
CA ALA A 227 11.69 0.82 17.94
C ALA A 227 11.47 -0.69 17.68
N PRO A 228 12.51 -1.50 17.32
CA PRO A 228 12.36 -2.95 17.18
C PRO A 228 12.45 -3.75 18.49
N LYS A 229 12.66 -3.11 19.65
CA LYS A 229 12.82 -3.78 20.95
C LYS A 229 11.64 -3.55 21.89
N LEU A 230 10.74 -2.64 21.54
CA LEU A 230 9.53 -2.30 22.28
C LEU A 230 8.34 -3.15 21.84
#